data_de5eab5546795631d9d55b004e76dc45
#
_entry.id   de5eab5546795631d9d55b004e76dc45
#
_cell.length_a   1.000
_cell.length_b   1.000
_cell.length_c   1.000
_cell.angle_alpha   90.00
_cell.angle_beta   90.00
_cell.angle_gamma   90.00
#
_symmetry.space_group_name_H-M   'P 1'
#
loop_
_entity.id
_entity.type
_entity.pdbx_description
1 polymer ?
#
loop_
_entity_poly.entity_id
_entity_poly.type
_entity_poly.pdbx_seq_one_letter_code
_entity_poly.pdbx_strand_id
1 'polypeptide(L)'
;MVFILYCAQFALTLLRQVRLHLDNKNKNPLVFILYCARFALTLPSKYKNYEIFLHRIMSKNISLEVNKAASFLAAGAVEALEPRVKAAQKALEESTCAGNDFLGWMHLASSITAEHLADLKETAKVLRENCDTIVVAGIGGSYLGARAVIEALGNSFEWLTNDGKNPVMLFAGNNIGEDYLYELTEYLKGRKFGVINISKSGTTTETALAFRLLRKQCEEQRGIEMARKVIVAVTDAKKGAARVTADKEGYKSFIIPDNVGGRFSVLTPVGLLPIACAGFDIEALVKGAADMEKLTAPEVPFAENPAEQYAAVRNALYAEGKKTEILVNFQPKLHYMNEWWKQLYGESEGKDGKGIFPAAVDFTTDLHSMGQWIQEGERTIFETVISVETPNHTVLFPHDDENLDGLNFLE
;
A
#
# COMPACT_ATOMS: atom_id res chain seq x y z
N MET A 1 18.96 -7.64 3.75
CA MET A 1 19.24 -6.20 3.73
C MET A 1 18.88 -5.55 2.39
N VAL A 2 19.31 -6.09 1.25
CA VAL A 2 18.92 -5.61 -0.09
C VAL A 2 17.41 -5.47 -0.23
N PHE A 3 16.63 -6.47 0.18
CA PHE A 3 15.15 -6.43 0.14
C PHE A 3 14.52 -5.40 1.09
N ILE A 4 15.17 -5.03 2.17
CA ILE A 4 14.65 -4.08 3.15
C ILE A 4 14.72 -2.64 2.63
N LEU A 5 15.82 -2.27 1.99
CA LEU A 5 15.95 -1.00 1.28
C LEU A 5 14.83 -0.80 0.26
N TYR A 6 14.55 -1.85 -0.43
CA TYR A 6 13.51 -1.97 -1.42
C TYR A 6 12.11 -1.68 -0.90
N CYS A 7 11.70 -2.40 0.13
CA CYS A 7 10.38 -2.28 0.72
C CYS A 7 10.15 -0.90 1.36
N ALA A 8 11.20 -0.30 1.96
CA ALA A 8 11.14 1.05 2.48
C ALA A 8 10.88 2.09 1.39
N GLN A 9 11.59 2.02 0.27
CA GLN A 9 11.43 2.93 -0.86
C GLN A 9 9.99 2.90 -1.41
N PHE A 10 9.39 1.73 -1.51
CA PHE A 10 8.05 1.56 -2.08
C PHE A 10 6.93 1.92 -1.10
N ALA A 11 7.02 1.55 0.17
CA ALA A 11 6.06 1.93 1.21
C ALA A 11 6.00 3.45 1.39
N LEU A 12 7.16 4.12 1.40
CA LEU A 12 7.25 5.58 1.50
C LEU A 12 6.67 6.30 0.27
N THR A 13 6.73 5.69 -0.91
CA THR A 13 6.14 6.22 -2.14
C THR A 13 4.62 6.36 -2.03
N LEU A 14 3.94 5.38 -1.48
CA LEU A 14 2.48 5.40 -1.34
C LEU A 14 1.99 6.38 -0.27
N LEU A 15 2.70 6.48 0.86
CA LEU A 15 2.38 7.42 1.94
C LEU A 15 2.42 8.89 1.49
N ARG A 16 3.27 9.22 0.52
CA ARG A 16 3.34 10.58 -0.03
C ARG A 16 2.07 11.01 -0.76
N GLN A 17 1.33 10.11 -1.35
CA GLN A 17 0.16 10.42 -2.18
C GLN A 17 -1.10 10.66 -1.38
N VAL A 18 -1.24 10.01 -0.24
CA VAL A 18 -2.30 10.35 0.71
C VAL A 18 -2.27 11.86 1.03
N ARG A 19 -1.09 12.50 0.98
CA ARG A 19 -0.94 13.94 1.23
C ARG A 19 -1.17 14.86 0.02
N LEU A 20 -0.86 14.44 -1.20
CA LEU A 20 -0.98 15.33 -2.39
C LEU A 20 -2.44 15.69 -2.75
N HIS A 21 -3.40 14.87 -2.35
CA HIS A 21 -4.83 15.18 -2.51
C HIS A 21 -5.37 16.14 -1.44
N LEU A 22 -4.57 16.48 -0.43
CA LEU A 22 -4.96 17.20 0.78
C LEU A 22 -4.62 18.69 0.80
N ASP A 23 -3.91 19.22 -0.21
CA ASP A 23 -3.38 20.60 -0.19
C ASP A 23 -4.38 21.67 -0.63
N ASN A 24 -5.62 21.67 -0.08
CA ASN A 24 -6.44 22.89 -0.15
C ASN A 24 -7.32 23.09 1.10
N LYS A 25 -6.85 24.01 1.95
CA LYS A 25 -7.52 24.74 3.03
C LYS A 25 -7.46 24.20 4.47
N ASN A 26 -6.89 25.05 5.29
CA ASN A 26 -6.98 25.27 6.75
C ASN A 26 -5.99 24.57 7.70
N LYS A 27 -5.27 25.45 8.42
CA LYS A 27 -4.24 25.17 9.42
C LYS A 27 -4.86 25.05 10.83
N ASN A 28 -4.70 23.92 11.52
CA ASN A 28 -4.40 23.88 12.96
C ASN A 28 -3.98 22.46 13.44
N PRO A 29 -2.77 22.27 14.00
CA PRO A 29 -2.20 20.92 14.22
C PRO A 29 -2.11 20.46 15.68
N LEU A 30 -2.87 20.97 16.64
CA LEU A 30 -2.52 20.84 18.07
C LEU A 30 -3.20 19.70 18.88
N VAL A 31 -4.23 19.02 18.40
CA VAL A 31 -5.06 18.14 19.25
C VAL A 31 -4.59 16.69 19.29
N PHE A 32 -3.95 16.17 18.26
CA PHE A 32 -3.62 14.72 18.16
C PHE A 32 -2.34 14.29 18.90
N ILE A 33 -1.45 15.23 19.21
CA ILE A 33 -0.15 14.95 19.88
C ILE A 33 -0.33 14.59 21.37
N LEU A 34 -1.40 15.00 22.01
CA LEU A 34 -1.63 14.85 23.47
C LEU A 34 -1.98 13.42 23.91
N TYR A 35 -2.59 12.59 23.06
CA TYR A 35 -2.96 11.22 23.42
C TYR A 35 -1.75 10.29 23.50
N CYS A 36 -0.80 10.41 22.61
CA CYS A 36 0.45 9.63 22.62
C CYS A 36 1.42 10.08 23.73
N ALA A 37 1.36 11.33 24.17
CA ALA A 37 2.27 11.88 25.18
C ALA A 37 1.96 11.41 26.61
N ARG A 38 0.72 11.07 26.95
CA ARG A 38 0.35 10.61 28.30
C ARG A 38 0.78 9.17 28.59
N PHE A 39 0.84 8.30 27.58
CA PHE A 39 1.33 6.91 27.73
C PHE A 39 2.87 6.83 27.84
N ALA A 40 3.60 7.83 27.35
CA ALA A 40 5.07 7.88 27.40
C ALA A 40 5.64 8.38 28.75
N LEU A 41 4.82 8.85 29.68
CA LEU A 41 5.27 9.50 30.92
C LEU A 41 5.50 8.58 32.13
N THR A 42 5.35 7.27 32.00
CA THR A 42 5.53 6.31 33.10
C THR A 42 6.81 5.47 33.02
N LEU A 43 7.82 5.87 32.26
CA LEU A 43 9.12 5.21 32.26
C LEU A 43 10.01 5.68 33.43
N PRO A 44 10.72 4.75 34.13
CA PRO A 44 11.57 5.09 35.26
C PRO A 44 12.70 6.02 34.90
N SER A 45 13.06 6.92 35.81
CA SER A 45 14.01 8.05 35.67
C SER A 45 15.48 7.72 35.40
N LYS A 46 15.84 6.52 34.96
CA LYS A 46 17.24 6.10 34.74
C LYS A 46 17.87 6.51 33.37
N TYR A 47 17.10 7.11 32.48
CA TYR A 47 17.56 7.42 31.10
C TYR A 47 17.65 8.92 30.78
N LYS A 48 17.97 9.73 31.78
CA LYS A 48 18.16 11.17 31.60
C LYS A 48 19.61 11.55 31.29
N ASN A 49 20.18 11.25 30.20
CA ASN A 49 21.40 11.92 29.67
C ASN A 49 21.87 11.31 28.36
N TYR A 50 21.10 11.53 27.31
CA TYR A 50 21.63 11.44 25.94
C TYR A 50 21.10 12.64 25.17
N GLU A 51 21.98 13.54 24.76
CA GLU A 51 21.74 14.47 23.65
C GLU A 51 21.60 13.61 22.38
N ILE A 52 20.38 13.23 22.04
CA ILE A 52 20.08 12.46 20.83
C ILE A 52 20.02 13.45 19.68
N PHE A 53 20.95 13.35 18.75
CA PHE A 53 20.91 14.04 17.48
C PHE A 53 19.58 13.73 16.81
N LEU A 54 18.75 14.75 16.62
CA LEU A 54 17.47 14.70 15.94
C LEU A 54 17.69 14.48 14.44
N HIS A 55 17.77 13.24 14.01
CA HIS A 55 17.70 12.92 12.58
C HIS A 55 16.24 12.76 12.17
N ARG A 56 15.61 13.88 11.82
CA ARG A 56 14.36 13.90 11.09
C ARG A 56 14.68 14.09 9.61
N ILE A 57 14.57 13.00 8.84
CA ILE A 57 14.73 13.06 7.39
C ILE A 57 13.42 13.59 6.82
N MET A 58 13.44 14.79 6.28
CA MET A 58 12.27 15.48 5.77
C MET A 58 12.33 15.66 4.27
N SER A 59 11.37 15.07 3.56
CA SER A 59 10.88 15.69 2.33
C SER A 59 9.71 16.62 2.68
N LYS A 60 9.29 17.48 1.74
CA LYS A 60 8.16 18.40 1.94
C LYS A 60 6.86 17.69 2.38
N ASN A 61 6.70 16.40 2.08
CA ASN A 61 5.45 15.66 2.22
C ASN A 61 5.58 14.34 3.01
N ILE A 62 6.79 13.84 3.31
CA ILE A 62 7.01 12.62 4.07
C ILE A 62 8.24 12.79 4.95
N SER A 63 8.18 12.27 6.15
CA SER A 63 9.33 12.23 7.07
C SER A 63 9.43 10.87 7.74
N LEU A 64 10.65 10.43 8.00
CA LEU A 64 10.94 9.27 8.82
C LEU A 64 11.53 9.76 10.15
N GLU A 65 10.94 9.32 11.26
CA GLU A 65 11.46 9.58 12.61
C GLU A 65 11.85 8.25 13.25
N VAL A 66 13.13 8.13 13.62
CA VAL A 66 13.71 6.90 14.21
C VAL A 66 14.11 7.05 15.66
N ASN A 67 13.96 8.24 16.24
CA ASN A 67 14.48 8.59 17.58
C ASN A 67 13.93 7.69 18.69
N LYS A 68 12.67 7.23 18.57
CA LYS A 68 12.07 6.34 19.56
C LYS A 68 12.71 4.95 19.58
N ALA A 69 13.26 4.50 18.46
CA ALA A 69 14.00 3.25 18.36
C ALA A 69 15.41 3.35 19.00
N ALA A 70 16.01 4.54 19.00
CA ALA A 70 17.37 4.75 19.47
C ALA A 70 17.59 4.35 20.93
N SER A 71 16.56 4.49 21.79
CA SER A 71 16.65 4.08 23.20
C SER A 71 16.81 2.56 23.43
N PHE A 72 16.55 1.76 22.41
CA PHE A 72 16.65 0.29 22.42
C PHE A 72 17.93 -0.21 21.71
N LEU A 73 18.75 0.68 21.20
CA LEU A 73 19.95 0.38 20.42
C LEU A 73 21.20 0.93 21.11
N ALA A 74 22.32 0.27 20.92
CA ALA A 74 23.60 0.82 21.32
C ALA A 74 23.92 2.09 20.52
N ALA A 75 24.62 3.05 21.12
CA ALA A 75 25.05 4.25 20.42
C ALA A 75 25.89 3.88 19.19
N GLY A 76 25.56 4.48 18.04
CA GLY A 76 26.24 4.21 16.76
C GLY A 76 25.85 2.90 16.08
N ALA A 77 24.89 2.13 16.61
CA ALA A 77 24.48 0.85 16.03
C ALA A 77 23.86 0.98 14.63
N VAL A 78 23.16 2.07 14.37
CA VAL A 78 22.56 2.37 13.06
C VAL A 78 23.63 2.80 12.06
N GLU A 79 24.50 3.72 12.46
CA GLU A 79 25.61 4.25 11.65
C GLU A 79 26.62 3.15 11.29
N ALA A 80 26.87 2.20 12.20
CA ALA A 80 27.73 1.05 11.92
C ALA A 80 27.22 0.14 10.79
N LEU A 81 25.93 0.23 10.44
CA LEU A 81 25.34 -0.51 9.35
C LEU A 81 25.46 0.20 7.99
N GLU A 82 25.86 1.47 7.93
CA GLU A 82 25.99 2.22 6.67
C GLU A 82 26.79 1.47 5.59
N PRO A 83 27.98 0.90 5.85
CA PRO A 83 28.73 0.20 4.80
C PRO A 83 27.97 -1.00 4.22
N ARG A 84 27.21 -1.71 5.05
CA ARG A 84 26.38 -2.85 4.60
C ARG A 84 25.15 -2.40 3.82
N VAL A 85 24.54 -1.29 4.21
CA VAL A 85 23.41 -0.68 3.51
C VAL A 85 23.84 -0.21 2.13
N LYS A 86 24.94 0.56 2.06
CA LYS A 86 25.50 1.03 0.78
C LYS A 86 25.92 -0.12 -0.15
N ALA A 87 26.53 -1.18 0.40
CA ALA A 87 26.85 -2.38 -0.39
C ALA A 87 25.58 -3.08 -0.93
N ALA A 88 24.51 -3.13 -0.14
CA ALA A 88 23.26 -3.70 -0.55
C ALA A 88 22.58 -2.86 -1.64
N GLN A 89 22.56 -1.54 -1.52
CA GLN A 89 22.05 -0.64 -2.55
C GLN A 89 22.85 -0.77 -3.85
N LYS A 90 24.17 -0.76 -3.77
CA LYS A 90 25.04 -0.99 -4.93
C LYS A 90 24.72 -2.32 -5.64
N ALA A 91 24.54 -3.39 -4.87
CA ALA A 91 24.17 -4.70 -5.46
C ALA A 91 22.81 -4.70 -6.16
N LEU A 92 21.86 -3.89 -5.70
CA LEU A 92 20.60 -3.65 -6.40
C LEU A 92 20.83 -2.91 -7.73
N GLU A 93 21.52 -1.78 -7.71
CA GLU A 93 21.78 -0.96 -8.90
C GLU A 93 22.56 -1.73 -9.97
N GLU A 94 23.54 -2.50 -9.55
CA GLU A 94 24.37 -3.33 -10.43
C GLU A 94 23.72 -4.66 -10.83
N SER A 95 22.51 -4.95 -10.30
CA SER A 95 21.78 -6.21 -10.52
C SER A 95 22.63 -7.45 -10.19
N THR A 96 23.44 -7.38 -9.13
CA THR A 96 24.33 -8.47 -8.68
C THR A 96 23.79 -9.23 -7.48
N CYS A 97 22.63 -8.83 -6.96
CA CYS A 97 21.99 -9.50 -5.81
C CYS A 97 21.17 -10.73 -6.23
N ALA A 98 20.85 -11.59 -5.27
CA ALA A 98 19.88 -12.66 -5.47
C ALA A 98 18.50 -12.09 -5.82
N GLY A 99 17.85 -12.66 -6.84
CA GLY A 99 16.54 -12.17 -7.33
C GLY A 99 16.65 -11.00 -8.30
N ASN A 100 17.80 -10.74 -8.87
CA ASN A 100 18.05 -9.66 -9.83
C ASN A 100 17.18 -9.72 -11.10
N ASP A 101 16.63 -10.89 -11.44
CA ASP A 101 15.66 -11.04 -12.54
C ASP A 101 14.35 -10.23 -12.32
N PHE A 102 14.10 -9.76 -11.09
CA PHE A 102 12.86 -9.10 -10.70
C PHE A 102 13.07 -7.67 -10.19
N LEU A 103 14.04 -6.94 -10.71
CA LEU A 103 14.35 -5.56 -10.31
C LEU A 103 13.70 -4.47 -11.20
N GLY A 104 12.82 -4.85 -12.14
CA GLY A 104 12.15 -3.91 -13.04
C GLY A 104 11.30 -2.83 -12.38
N TRP A 105 11.11 -2.92 -11.07
CA TRP A 105 10.40 -1.91 -10.27
C TRP A 105 11.29 -0.74 -9.85
N MET A 106 12.62 -0.89 -9.78
CA MET A 106 13.56 0.11 -9.20
C MET A 106 13.42 1.50 -9.84
N HIS A 107 13.35 1.52 -11.17
CA HIS A 107 13.21 2.76 -11.95
C HIS A 107 11.88 2.79 -12.71
N LEU A 108 10.88 2.06 -12.22
CA LEU A 108 9.58 1.95 -12.90
C LEU A 108 8.89 3.31 -12.98
N ALA A 109 8.88 4.08 -11.87
CA ALA A 109 8.18 5.36 -11.81
C ALA A 109 8.72 6.38 -12.81
N SER A 110 10.03 6.47 -12.94
CA SER A 110 10.71 7.39 -13.90
C SER A 110 10.66 6.89 -15.34
N SER A 111 10.39 5.60 -15.57
CA SER A 111 10.33 4.99 -16.92
C SER A 111 8.92 4.96 -17.54
N ILE A 112 7.86 5.25 -16.77
CA ILE A 112 6.49 5.25 -17.29
C ILE A 112 6.31 6.43 -18.24
N THR A 113 5.91 6.14 -19.49
CA THR A 113 5.72 7.17 -20.52
C THR A 113 4.34 7.81 -20.45
N ALA A 114 4.23 9.03 -20.96
CA ALA A 114 2.97 9.75 -21.07
C ALA A 114 1.95 9.00 -21.94
N GLU A 115 2.41 8.35 -23.02
CA GLU A 115 1.57 7.55 -23.91
C GLU A 115 0.96 6.35 -23.19
N HIS A 116 1.75 5.68 -22.32
CA HIS A 116 1.26 4.56 -21.54
C HIS A 116 0.18 5.00 -20.54
N LEU A 117 0.39 6.13 -19.85
CA LEU A 117 -0.61 6.71 -18.96
C LEU A 117 -1.88 7.14 -19.72
N ALA A 118 -1.72 7.70 -20.91
CA ALA A 118 -2.85 8.09 -21.77
C ALA A 118 -3.69 6.88 -22.20
N ASP A 119 -3.09 5.74 -22.58
CA ASP A 119 -3.81 4.51 -22.94
C ASP A 119 -4.57 3.93 -21.75
N LEU A 120 -3.96 3.94 -20.54
CA LEU A 120 -4.63 3.53 -19.32
C LEU A 120 -5.84 4.43 -18.99
N LYS A 121 -5.67 5.74 -19.10
CA LYS A 121 -6.73 6.74 -18.84
C LYS A 121 -7.87 6.60 -19.85
N GLU A 122 -7.58 6.40 -21.13
CA GLU A 122 -8.63 6.20 -22.14
C GLU A 122 -9.39 4.88 -21.90
N THR A 123 -8.68 3.81 -21.55
CA THR A 123 -9.33 2.53 -21.19
C THR A 123 -10.20 2.69 -19.94
N ALA A 124 -9.70 3.38 -18.91
CA ALA A 124 -10.47 3.67 -17.71
C ALA A 124 -11.72 4.52 -18.01
N LYS A 125 -11.60 5.50 -18.91
CA LYS A 125 -12.74 6.31 -19.37
C LYS A 125 -13.81 5.45 -20.04
N VAL A 126 -13.43 4.55 -20.96
CA VAL A 126 -14.36 3.62 -21.59
C VAL A 126 -15.10 2.78 -20.56
N LEU A 127 -14.40 2.26 -19.55
CA LEU A 127 -15.01 1.49 -18.46
C LEU A 127 -15.96 2.34 -17.63
N ARG A 128 -15.56 3.54 -17.21
CA ARG A 128 -16.39 4.47 -16.43
C ARG A 128 -17.66 4.92 -17.16
N GLU A 129 -17.60 5.16 -18.46
CA GLU A 129 -18.75 5.55 -19.28
C GLU A 129 -19.75 4.41 -19.48
N ASN A 130 -19.31 3.16 -19.38
CA ASN A 130 -20.15 2.00 -19.70
C ASN A 130 -20.53 1.15 -18.47
N CYS A 131 -19.95 1.44 -17.28
CA CYS A 131 -20.17 0.63 -16.08
C CYS A 131 -20.51 1.51 -14.86
N ASP A 132 -21.47 1.06 -14.06
CA ASP A 132 -21.73 1.59 -12.72
C ASP A 132 -20.94 0.84 -11.64
N THR A 133 -20.41 -0.33 -12.00
CA THR A 133 -19.62 -1.19 -11.13
C THR A 133 -18.48 -1.81 -11.92
N ILE A 134 -17.29 -1.87 -11.36
CA ILE A 134 -16.14 -2.57 -11.93
C ILE A 134 -15.62 -3.58 -10.91
N VAL A 135 -15.48 -4.83 -11.33
CA VAL A 135 -14.93 -5.90 -10.51
C VAL A 135 -13.49 -6.17 -10.93
N VAL A 136 -12.55 -5.99 -10.03
CA VAL A 136 -11.15 -6.36 -10.22
C VAL A 136 -10.98 -7.81 -9.75
N ALA A 137 -10.74 -8.71 -10.70
CA ALA A 137 -10.48 -10.12 -10.42
C ALA A 137 -8.96 -10.34 -10.29
N GLY A 138 -8.48 -10.60 -9.07
CA GLY A 138 -7.05 -10.78 -8.77
C GLY A 138 -6.80 -11.17 -7.33
N ILE A 139 -5.61 -11.70 -7.05
CA ILE A 139 -5.17 -12.09 -5.70
C ILE A 139 -3.76 -11.56 -5.41
N GLY A 140 -3.45 -11.36 -4.14
CA GLY A 140 -2.13 -10.86 -3.71
C GLY A 140 -1.78 -9.52 -4.36
N GLY A 141 -0.61 -9.44 -4.99
CA GLY A 141 -0.16 -8.22 -5.67
C GLY A 141 -1.06 -7.75 -6.83
N SER A 142 -1.90 -8.64 -7.36
CA SER A 142 -2.84 -8.30 -8.42
C SER A 142 -4.06 -7.48 -7.94
N TYR A 143 -4.23 -7.29 -6.62
CA TYR A 143 -5.31 -6.45 -6.10
C TYR A 143 -4.90 -5.57 -4.92
N LEU A 144 -3.99 -6.03 -4.04
CA LEU A 144 -3.69 -5.35 -2.78
C LEU A 144 -3.20 -3.91 -2.98
N GLY A 145 -2.25 -3.70 -3.90
CA GLY A 145 -1.72 -2.35 -4.15
C GLY A 145 -2.77 -1.39 -4.70
N ALA A 146 -3.59 -1.83 -5.66
CA ALA A 146 -4.70 -1.03 -6.18
C ALA A 146 -5.73 -0.70 -5.10
N ARG A 147 -6.12 -1.71 -4.31
CA ARG A 147 -7.10 -1.54 -3.22
C ARG A 147 -6.58 -0.61 -2.14
N ALA A 148 -5.31 -0.74 -1.75
CA ALA A 148 -4.67 0.16 -0.79
C ALA A 148 -4.78 1.64 -1.21
N VAL A 149 -4.50 1.95 -2.49
CA VAL A 149 -4.62 3.32 -3.01
C VAL A 149 -6.08 3.78 -3.08
N ILE A 150 -6.96 2.95 -3.62
CA ILE A 150 -8.38 3.29 -3.78
C ILE A 150 -9.03 3.57 -2.43
N GLU A 151 -8.83 2.71 -1.43
CA GLU A 151 -9.42 2.92 -0.10
C GLU A 151 -8.78 4.09 0.66
N ALA A 152 -7.45 4.27 0.56
CA ALA A 152 -6.76 5.39 1.20
C ALA A 152 -7.24 6.77 0.70
N LEU A 153 -7.54 6.88 -0.60
CA LEU A 153 -7.95 8.14 -1.23
C LEU A 153 -9.46 8.32 -1.30
N GLY A 154 -10.23 7.22 -1.31
CA GLY A 154 -11.68 7.22 -1.45
C GLY A 154 -12.44 7.71 -0.20
N ASN A 155 -13.74 7.84 -0.31
CA ASN A 155 -14.63 8.02 0.83
C ASN A 155 -14.94 6.64 1.44
N SER A 156 -14.87 6.51 2.76
CA SER A 156 -15.14 5.24 3.45
C SER A 156 -16.56 4.68 3.21
N PHE A 157 -17.49 5.53 2.80
CA PHE A 157 -18.89 5.19 2.49
C PHE A 157 -19.22 5.36 1.00
N GLU A 158 -18.21 5.43 0.12
CA GLU A 158 -18.42 5.71 -1.31
C GLU A 158 -19.36 4.69 -1.98
N TRP A 159 -19.27 3.43 -1.61
CA TRP A 159 -20.14 2.38 -2.10
C TRP A 159 -21.63 2.56 -1.72
N LEU A 160 -21.95 3.33 -0.66
CA LEU A 160 -23.29 3.72 -0.25
C LEU A 160 -23.73 5.07 -0.82
N THR A 161 -22.79 6.00 -0.92
CA THR A 161 -23.06 7.42 -1.26
C THR A 161 -22.67 7.77 -2.69
N ASN A 162 -22.34 6.77 -3.51
CA ASN A 162 -21.90 6.96 -4.89
C ASN A 162 -22.87 7.85 -5.66
N ASP A 163 -22.38 9.00 -6.10
CA ASP A 163 -23.13 9.98 -6.88
C ASP A 163 -23.22 9.63 -8.39
N GLY A 164 -22.72 8.47 -8.79
CA GLY A 164 -22.69 7.96 -10.16
C GLY A 164 -21.59 8.57 -11.03
N LYS A 165 -20.69 9.39 -10.48
CA LYS A 165 -19.57 9.96 -11.26
C LYS A 165 -18.50 8.91 -11.57
N ASN A 166 -18.24 8.01 -10.64
CA ASN A 166 -17.29 6.91 -10.78
C ASN A 166 -17.99 5.58 -10.51
N PRO A 167 -17.56 4.48 -11.13
CA PRO A 167 -18.09 3.16 -10.82
C PRO A 167 -17.71 2.71 -9.41
N VAL A 168 -18.58 1.92 -8.78
CA VAL A 168 -18.22 1.21 -7.55
C VAL A 168 -17.14 0.18 -7.87
N MET A 169 -16.02 0.24 -7.15
CA MET A 169 -14.92 -0.70 -7.31
C MET A 169 -15.08 -1.88 -6.36
N LEU A 170 -15.20 -3.08 -6.89
CA LEU A 170 -15.28 -4.33 -6.13
C LEU A 170 -14.10 -5.24 -6.46
N PHE A 171 -13.78 -6.15 -5.55
CA PHE A 171 -12.65 -7.08 -5.70
C PHE A 171 -13.13 -8.52 -5.56
N ALA A 172 -12.67 -9.40 -6.46
CA ALA A 172 -13.00 -10.81 -6.46
C ALA A 172 -11.77 -11.66 -6.80
N GLY A 173 -11.85 -12.97 -6.57
CA GLY A 173 -10.73 -13.87 -6.86
C GLY A 173 -9.55 -13.68 -5.91
N ASN A 174 -9.76 -13.05 -4.78
CA ASN A 174 -8.84 -12.95 -3.66
C ASN A 174 -9.16 -13.94 -2.52
N ASN A 175 -10.19 -14.75 -2.73
CA ASN A 175 -10.61 -15.84 -1.86
C ASN A 175 -11.41 -16.88 -2.69
N ILE A 176 -11.78 -18.00 -2.08
CA ILE A 176 -12.60 -19.06 -2.64
C ILE A 176 -13.91 -19.27 -1.87
N GLY A 177 -14.34 -18.28 -1.09
CA GLY A 177 -15.57 -18.33 -0.31
C GLY A 177 -16.78 -18.36 -1.23
N GLU A 178 -17.61 -19.42 -1.15
CA GLU A 178 -18.80 -19.60 -1.98
C GLU A 178 -19.83 -18.51 -1.71
N ASP A 179 -20.08 -18.17 -0.45
CA ASP A 179 -21.05 -17.14 -0.06
C ASP A 179 -20.66 -15.78 -0.66
N TYR A 180 -19.37 -15.40 -0.55
CA TYR A 180 -18.91 -14.14 -1.12
C TYR A 180 -19.12 -14.06 -2.63
N LEU A 181 -18.78 -15.13 -3.36
CA LEU A 181 -18.97 -15.18 -4.82
C LEU A 181 -20.43 -15.19 -5.19
N TYR A 182 -21.27 -15.92 -4.47
CA TYR A 182 -22.72 -15.94 -4.67
C TYR A 182 -23.33 -14.55 -4.47
N GLU A 183 -23.07 -13.92 -3.31
CA GLU A 183 -23.59 -12.59 -2.98
C GLU A 183 -23.10 -11.52 -3.98
N LEU A 184 -21.86 -11.60 -4.43
CA LEU A 184 -21.33 -10.71 -5.46
C LEU A 184 -22.08 -10.90 -6.78
N THR A 185 -22.31 -12.14 -7.23
CA THR A 185 -23.04 -12.40 -8.47
C THR A 185 -24.51 -11.97 -8.38
N GLU A 186 -25.16 -12.13 -7.21
CA GLU A 186 -26.51 -11.60 -6.96
C GLU A 186 -26.53 -10.06 -7.01
N TYR A 187 -25.55 -9.41 -6.34
CA TYR A 187 -25.41 -7.95 -6.38
C TYR A 187 -25.26 -7.40 -7.81
N LEU A 188 -24.54 -8.12 -8.67
CA LEU A 188 -24.29 -7.71 -10.05
C LEU A 188 -25.47 -7.92 -10.99
N LYS A 189 -26.53 -8.65 -10.60
CA LYS A 189 -27.73 -8.83 -11.42
C LYS A 189 -28.36 -7.48 -11.77
N GLY A 190 -28.58 -7.27 -13.07
CA GLY A 190 -29.18 -6.04 -13.61
C GLY A 190 -28.27 -4.79 -13.58
N ARG A 191 -27.04 -4.89 -13.07
CA ARG A 191 -26.08 -3.78 -13.07
C ARG A 191 -25.25 -3.73 -14.36
N LYS A 192 -24.81 -2.54 -14.70
CA LYS A 192 -23.88 -2.33 -15.82
C LYS A 192 -22.47 -2.53 -15.30
N PHE A 193 -22.04 -3.79 -15.09
CA PHE A 193 -20.70 -4.03 -14.58
C PHE A 193 -19.68 -4.36 -15.67
N GLY A 194 -18.41 -4.09 -15.38
CA GLY A 194 -17.24 -4.48 -16.13
C GLY A 194 -16.27 -5.29 -15.27
N VAL A 195 -15.28 -5.92 -15.91
CA VAL A 195 -14.30 -6.77 -15.22
C VAL A 195 -12.88 -6.40 -15.65
N ILE A 196 -11.98 -6.20 -14.68
CA ILE A 196 -10.54 -6.13 -14.92
C ILE A 196 -9.94 -7.43 -14.39
N ASN A 197 -9.59 -8.34 -15.29
CA ASN A 197 -8.98 -9.62 -14.94
C ASN A 197 -7.46 -9.49 -14.89
N ILE A 198 -6.89 -9.59 -13.71
CA ILE A 198 -5.47 -9.40 -13.44
C ILE A 198 -4.83 -10.72 -13.02
N SER A 199 -4.20 -11.39 -13.98
CA SER A 199 -3.51 -12.64 -13.72
C SER A 199 -2.44 -12.87 -14.79
N LYS A 200 -1.17 -13.03 -14.39
CA LYS A 200 -0.07 -13.27 -15.32
C LYS A 200 -0.25 -14.60 -16.08
N SER A 201 -0.52 -15.68 -15.38
CA SER A 201 -0.73 -17.01 -15.97
C SER A 201 -2.16 -17.26 -16.45
N GLY A 202 -3.15 -16.67 -15.78
CA GLY A 202 -4.56 -16.98 -15.95
C GLY A 202 -4.98 -18.33 -15.33
N THR A 203 -4.10 -18.96 -14.56
CA THR A 203 -4.34 -20.28 -13.94
C THR A 203 -4.33 -20.25 -12.42
N THR A 204 -4.12 -19.08 -11.81
CA THR A 204 -4.29 -18.91 -10.37
C THR A 204 -5.74 -19.23 -10.03
N THR A 205 -5.96 -20.24 -9.21
CA THR A 205 -7.26 -20.89 -9.01
C THR A 205 -8.34 -19.90 -8.62
N GLU A 206 -8.10 -19.09 -7.61
CA GLU A 206 -9.06 -18.14 -7.07
C GLU A 206 -9.51 -17.13 -8.13
N THR A 207 -8.54 -16.51 -8.79
CA THR A 207 -8.79 -15.53 -9.85
C THR A 207 -9.49 -16.16 -11.06
N ALA A 208 -9.05 -17.36 -11.47
CA ALA A 208 -9.62 -18.06 -12.63
C ALA A 208 -11.08 -18.46 -12.40
N LEU A 209 -11.43 -18.91 -11.19
CA LEU A 209 -12.81 -19.26 -10.81
C LEU A 209 -13.70 -18.02 -10.83
N ALA A 210 -13.27 -16.95 -10.15
CA ALA A 210 -14.00 -15.69 -10.11
C ALA A 210 -14.20 -15.12 -11.53
N PHE A 211 -13.14 -15.05 -12.33
CA PHE A 211 -13.22 -14.54 -13.69
C PHE A 211 -14.16 -15.36 -14.58
N ARG A 212 -14.16 -16.68 -14.46
CA ARG A 212 -15.06 -17.55 -15.23
C ARG A 212 -16.54 -17.25 -14.95
N LEU A 213 -16.91 -17.05 -13.67
CA LEU A 213 -18.27 -16.69 -13.26
C LEU A 213 -18.63 -15.29 -13.75
N LEU A 214 -17.80 -14.29 -13.49
CA LEU A 214 -18.02 -12.89 -13.83
C LEU A 214 -18.11 -12.68 -15.35
N ARG A 215 -17.21 -13.33 -16.11
CA ARG A 215 -17.23 -13.29 -17.57
C ARG A 215 -18.57 -13.80 -18.11
N LYS A 216 -18.99 -15.02 -17.70
CA LYS A 216 -20.24 -15.62 -18.12
C LYS A 216 -21.41 -14.70 -17.82
N GLN A 217 -21.51 -14.18 -16.59
CA GLN A 217 -22.59 -13.29 -16.20
C GLN A 217 -22.57 -11.97 -16.99
N CYS A 218 -21.41 -11.40 -17.26
CA CYS A 218 -21.26 -10.20 -18.08
C CYS A 218 -21.75 -10.44 -19.52
N GLU A 219 -21.36 -11.55 -20.14
CA GLU A 219 -21.79 -11.93 -21.48
C GLU A 219 -23.31 -12.16 -21.56
N GLU A 220 -23.88 -12.85 -20.55
CA GLU A 220 -25.36 -13.11 -20.50
C GLU A 220 -26.18 -11.83 -20.26
N GLN A 221 -25.73 -10.94 -19.42
CA GLN A 221 -26.49 -9.72 -19.08
C GLN A 221 -26.27 -8.58 -20.08
N ARG A 222 -25.11 -8.45 -20.67
CA ARG A 222 -24.75 -7.29 -21.49
C ARG A 222 -24.57 -7.60 -22.98
N GLY A 223 -24.54 -8.88 -23.34
CA GLY A 223 -24.21 -9.36 -24.67
C GLY A 223 -22.69 -9.37 -24.93
N ILE A 224 -22.26 -10.22 -25.86
CA ILE A 224 -20.86 -10.49 -26.17
C ILE A 224 -20.11 -9.22 -26.59
N GLU A 225 -20.69 -8.37 -27.42
CA GLU A 225 -20.03 -7.16 -27.94
C GLU A 225 -19.77 -6.14 -26.82
N MET A 226 -20.72 -5.98 -25.89
CA MET A 226 -20.49 -5.11 -24.74
C MET A 226 -19.50 -5.73 -23.75
N ALA A 227 -19.57 -7.04 -23.53
CA ALA A 227 -18.61 -7.75 -22.70
C ALA A 227 -17.16 -7.58 -23.21
N ARG A 228 -16.95 -7.66 -24.54
CA ARG A 228 -15.67 -7.37 -25.18
C ARG A 228 -15.15 -5.96 -24.89
N LYS A 229 -16.05 -5.00 -24.79
CA LYS A 229 -15.73 -3.59 -24.52
C LYS A 229 -15.37 -3.32 -23.06
N VAL A 230 -16.01 -4.05 -22.11
CA VAL A 230 -15.93 -3.78 -20.67
C VAL A 230 -15.17 -4.83 -19.87
N ILE A 231 -14.65 -5.86 -20.51
CA ILE A 231 -13.70 -6.80 -19.94
C ILE A 231 -12.30 -6.43 -20.41
N VAL A 232 -11.40 -6.18 -19.46
CA VAL A 232 -9.99 -5.86 -19.73
C VAL A 232 -9.11 -6.91 -19.06
N ALA A 233 -8.10 -7.40 -19.78
CA ALA A 233 -7.12 -8.33 -19.25
C ALA A 233 -5.80 -7.61 -18.94
N VAL A 234 -5.27 -7.81 -17.74
CA VAL A 234 -3.90 -7.42 -17.39
C VAL A 234 -3.12 -8.72 -17.16
N THR A 235 -2.24 -9.07 -18.09
CA THR A 235 -1.69 -10.43 -18.17
C THR A 235 -0.32 -10.48 -18.82
N ASP A 236 0.24 -11.69 -19.02
CA ASP A 236 1.48 -11.93 -19.74
C ASP A 236 1.41 -11.42 -21.18
N ALA A 237 2.56 -11.06 -21.75
CA ALA A 237 2.65 -10.54 -23.10
C ALA A 237 2.36 -11.59 -24.18
N LYS A 238 2.69 -12.87 -23.93
CA LYS A 238 2.78 -13.91 -24.95
C LYS A 238 2.10 -15.24 -24.59
N LYS A 239 1.98 -15.55 -23.32
CA LYS A 239 1.59 -16.90 -22.85
C LYS A 239 0.59 -16.86 -21.71
N GLY A 240 0.04 -18.04 -21.40
CA GLY A 240 -0.91 -18.21 -20.29
C GLY A 240 -2.36 -18.14 -20.72
N ALA A 241 -3.22 -18.76 -19.91
CA ALA A 241 -4.65 -18.87 -20.23
C ALA A 241 -5.36 -17.52 -20.36
N ALA A 242 -4.96 -16.51 -19.53
CA ALA A 242 -5.53 -15.18 -19.61
C ALA A 242 -5.16 -14.47 -20.92
N ARG A 243 -3.90 -14.63 -21.41
CA ARG A 243 -3.46 -14.10 -22.70
C ARG A 243 -4.25 -14.72 -23.85
N VAL A 244 -4.29 -16.06 -23.89
CA VAL A 244 -5.05 -16.80 -24.93
C VAL A 244 -6.52 -16.39 -24.96
N THR A 245 -7.12 -16.24 -23.77
CA THR A 245 -8.53 -15.79 -23.67
C THR A 245 -8.71 -14.38 -24.21
N ALA A 246 -7.84 -13.45 -23.80
CA ALA A 246 -7.92 -12.06 -24.24
C ALA A 246 -7.79 -11.94 -25.77
N ASP A 247 -6.85 -12.66 -26.36
CA ASP A 247 -6.64 -12.65 -27.82
C ASP A 247 -7.82 -13.27 -28.58
N LYS A 248 -8.33 -14.40 -28.08
CA LYS A 248 -9.47 -15.10 -28.70
C LYS A 248 -10.74 -14.26 -28.67
N GLU A 249 -11.02 -13.64 -27.53
CA GLU A 249 -12.27 -12.87 -27.32
C GLU A 249 -12.14 -11.41 -27.80
N GLY A 250 -10.94 -10.95 -28.08
CA GLY A 250 -10.67 -9.56 -28.50
C GLY A 250 -10.78 -8.55 -27.35
N TYR A 251 -10.44 -8.94 -26.12
CA TYR A 251 -10.43 -8.03 -24.98
C TYR A 251 -9.26 -7.03 -25.08
N LYS A 252 -9.50 -5.76 -24.73
CA LYS A 252 -8.40 -4.84 -24.46
C LYS A 252 -7.49 -5.45 -23.41
N SER A 253 -6.19 -5.38 -23.63
CA SER A 253 -5.24 -5.96 -22.68
C SER A 253 -4.02 -5.08 -22.45
N PHE A 254 -3.46 -5.23 -21.24
CA PHE A 254 -2.20 -4.64 -20.81
C PHE A 254 -1.24 -5.73 -20.34
N ILE A 255 0.05 -5.42 -20.42
CA ILE A 255 1.12 -6.37 -20.11
C ILE A 255 1.57 -6.20 -18.66
N ILE A 256 1.70 -7.31 -17.94
CA ILE A 256 2.44 -7.37 -16.69
C ILE A 256 3.91 -7.58 -17.04
N PRO A 257 4.82 -6.65 -16.71
CA PRO A 257 6.24 -6.82 -17.01
C PRO A 257 6.81 -8.09 -16.35
N ASP A 258 7.65 -8.82 -17.10
CA ASP A 258 8.21 -10.09 -16.62
C ASP A 258 9.14 -9.91 -15.41
N ASN A 259 9.86 -8.81 -15.39
CA ASN A 259 10.83 -8.44 -14.37
C ASN A 259 10.25 -7.68 -13.18
N VAL A 260 8.91 -7.58 -13.06
CA VAL A 260 8.23 -6.96 -11.90
C VAL A 260 7.44 -8.03 -11.16
N GLY A 261 7.80 -8.27 -9.92
CA GLY A 261 7.07 -9.18 -9.03
C GLY A 261 5.69 -8.64 -8.65
N GLY A 262 4.72 -9.54 -8.38
CA GLY A 262 3.33 -9.16 -8.11
C GLY A 262 3.17 -8.11 -6.99
N ARG A 263 3.84 -8.30 -5.85
CA ARG A 263 3.79 -7.38 -4.71
C ARG A 263 4.36 -5.99 -4.97
N PHE A 264 5.06 -5.80 -6.10
CA PHE A 264 5.69 -4.55 -6.54
C PHE A 264 4.99 -3.90 -7.73
N SER A 265 3.85 -4.43 -8.16
CA SER A 265 3.28 -4.13 -9.46
C SER A 265 2.26 -2.99 -9.47
N VAL A 266 2.03 -2.28 -8.35
CA VAL A 266 1.02 -1.21 -8.28
C VAL A 266 1.22 -0.09 -9.30
N LEU A 267 2.46 0.24 -9.66
CA LEU A 267 2.80 1.22 -10.70
C LEU A 267 2.83 0.65 -12.12
N THR A 268 2.46 -0.61 -12.30
CA THR A 268 2.17 -1.20 -13.62
C THR A 268 0.68 -1.09 -13.92
N PRO A 269 0.18 -1.53 -15.08
CA PRO A 269 -1.24 -1.60 -15.36
C PRO A 269 -2.06 -2.38 -14.32
N VAL A 270 -1.40 -3.26 -13.55
CA VAL A 270 -2.01 -4.01 -12.45
C VAL A 270 -2.68 -3.09 -11.42
N GLY A 271 -2.00 -2.01 -11.03
CA GLY A 271 -2.54 -1.04 -10.07
C GLY A 271 -3.11 0.19 -10.76
N LEU A 272 -2.39 0.75 -11.76
CA LEU A 272 -2.77 2.02 -12.36
C LEU A 272 -4.13 1.98 -13.06
N LEU A 273 -4.49 0.89 -13.72
CA LEU A 273 -5.79 0.79 -14.40
C LEU A 273 -6.97 0.81 -13.41
N PRO A 274 -7.04 -0.06 -12.38
CA PRO A 274 -8.10 0.02 -11.38
C PRO A 274 -8.18 1.39 -10.67
N ILE A 275 -7.03 1.98 -10.36
CA ILE A 275 -6.95 3.29 -9.69
C ILE A 275 -7.53 4.39 -10.59
N ALA A 276 -7.20 4.39 -11.88
CA ALA A 276 -7.77 5.31 -12.86
C ALA A 276 -9.29 5.10 -13.04
N CYS A 277 -9.75 3.84 -13.01
CA CYS A 277 -11.18 3.51 -13.06
C CYS A 277 -11.95 4.04 -11.84
N ALA A 278 -11.32 4.03 -10.67
CA ALA A 278 -11.87 4.64 -9.45
C ALA A 278 -11.89 6.18 -9.49
N GLY A 279 -11.33 6.79 -10.55
CA GLY A 279 -11.34 8.24 -10.74
C GLY A 279 -10.17 8.99 -10.14
N PHE A 280 -9.15 8.30 -9.64
CA PHE A 280 -7.96 8.93 -9.06
C PHE A 280 -6.90 9.29 -10.12
N ASP A 281 -6.12 10.31 -9.82
CA ASP A 281 -5.07 10.83 -10.69
C ASP A 281 -3.81 9.93 -10.63
N ILE A 282 -3.66 9.08 -11.66
CA ILE A 282 -2.50 8.18 -11.78
C ILE A 282 -1.21 8.91 -12.19
N GLU A 283 -1.29 10.10 -12.79
CA GLU A 283 -0.11 10.90 -13.12
C GLU A 283 0.52 11.47 -11.85
N ALA A 284 -0.33 11.98 -10.94
CA ALA A 284 0.10 12.42 -9.62
C ALA A 284 0.70 11.25 -8.80
N LEU A 285 0.12 10.04 -8.94
CA LEU A 285 0.63 8.81 -8.32
C LEU A 285 2.05 8.48 -8.80
N VAL A 286 2.24 8.42 -10.09
CA VAL A 286 3.54 8.13 -10.72
C VAL A 286 4.55 9.22 -10.40
N LYS A 287 4.13 10.50 -10.45
CA LYS A 287 5.01 11.61 -10.07
C LYS A 287 5.49 11.50 -8.62
N GLY A 288 4.60 11.18 -7.68
CA GLY A 288 4.96 10.98 -6.28
C GLY A 288 6.00 9.87 -6.11
N ALA A 289 5.83 8.77 -6.85
CA ALA A 289 6.78 7.67 -6.86
C ALA A 289 8.14 8.07 -7.44
N ALA A 290 8.17 8.80 -8.56
CA ALA A 290 9.40 9.30 -9.16
C ALA A 290 10.13 10.33 -8.25
N ASP A 291 9.39 11.13 -7.51
CA ASP A 291 9.99 12.02 -6.52
C ASP A 291 10.62 11.24 -5.34
N MET A 292 10.01 10.11 -4.95
CA MET A 292 10.57 9.25 -3.90
C MET A 292 11.78 8.48 -4.40
N GLU A 293 11.78 8.02 -5.66
CA GLU A 293 12.94 7.40 -6.32
C GLU A 293 14.17 8.30 -6.22
N LYS A 294 14.01 9.62 -6.47
CA LYS A 294 15.10 10.60 -6.30
C LYS A 294 15.57 10.77 -4.86
N LEU A 295 14.62 10.75 -3.90
CA LEU A 295 14.94 10.92 -2.48
C LEU A 295 15.70 9.72 -1.90
N THR A 296 15.58 8.56 -2.51
CA THR A 296 16.20 7.30 -2.09
C THR A 296 17.29 6.81 -3.06
N ALA A 297 17.74 7.68 -3.97
CA ALA A 297 18.79 7.38 -4.93
C ALA A 297 20.14 7.10 -4.25
N PRO A 298 21.04 6.34 -4.91
CA PRO A 298 22.34 5.96 -4.34
C PRO A 298 23.25 7.14 -3.91
N GLU A 299 23.09 8.29 -4.60
CA GLU A 299 23.86 9.51 -4.35
C GLU A 299 23.40 10.25 -3.10
N VAL A 300 22.22 9.95 -2.58
CA VAL A 300 21.72 10.57 -1.35
C VAL A 300 22.56 10.07 -0.17
N PRO A 301 23.09 10.98 0.66
CA PRO A 301 23.86 10.59 1.84
C PRO A 301 23.04 9.67 2.75
N PHE A 302 23.70 8.69 3.38
CA PHE A 302 23.05 7.72 4.27
C PHE A 302 22.14 8.39 5.32
N ALA A 303 22.63 9.46 5.95
CA ALA A 303 21.89 10.21 6.95
C ALA A 303 20.63 10.93 6.42
N GLU A 304 20.52 11.12 5.10
CA GLU A 304 19.41 11.83 4.43
C GLU A 304 18.50 10.87 3.65
N ASN A 305 18.90 9.60 3.47
CA ASN A 305 18.18 8.62 2.72
C ASN A 305 17.20 7.84 3.63
N PRO A 306 15.88 8.09 3.54
CA PRO A 306 14.92 7.49 4.45
C PRO A 306 14.83 5.96 4.30
N ALA A 307 15.04 5.43 3.10
CA ALA A 307 15.01 3.99 2.86
C ALA A 307 16.21 3.29 3.52
N GLU A 308 17.39 3.88 3.39
CA GLU A 308 18.60 3.37 4.00
C GLU A 308 18.54 3.43 5.53
N GLN A 309 18.05 4.54 6.08
CA GLN A 309 17.86 4.70 7.52
C GLN A 309 16.86 3.68 8.08
N TYR A 310 15.71 3.52 7.43
CA TYR A 310 14.70 2.54 7.84
C TYR A 310 15.28 1.11 7.79
N ALA A 311 15.98 0.76 6.72
CA ALA A 311 16.64 -0.54 6.59
C ALA A 311 17.67 -0.78 7.70
N ALA A 312 18.49 0.22 8.03
CA ALA A 312 19.49 0.12 9.09
C ALA A 312 18.84 -0.08 10.45
N VAL A 313 17.85 0.73 10.81
CA VAL A 313 17.14 0.63 12.10
C VAL A 313 16.49 -0.74 12.25
N ARG A 314 15.79 -1.25 11.23
CA ARG A 314 15.18 -2.58 11.25
C ARG A 314 16.22 -3.68 11.48
N ASN A 315 17.37 -3.61 10.81
CA ASN A 315 18.45 -4.58 11.00
C ASN A 315 19.09 -4.49 12.38
N ALA A 316 19.28 -3.30 12.92
CA ALA A 316 19.78 -3.10 14.27
C ALA A 316 18.81 -3.70 15.31
N LEU A 317 17.52 -3.40 15.20
CA LEU A 317 16.48 -3.98 16.07
C LEU A 317 16.40 -5.51 15.95
N TYR A 318 16.54 -6.04 14.72
CA TYR A 318 16.59 -7.50 14.52
C TYR A 318 17.77 -8.16 15.22
N ALA A 319 18.94 -7.51 15.22
CA ALA A 319 20.11 -7.98 15.94
C ALA A 319 19.91 -7.99 17.46
N GLU A 320 19.13 -7.03 17.99
CA GLU A 320 18.70 -6.97 19.40
C GLU A 320 17.53 -7.93 19.74
N GLY A 321 17.20 -8.86 18.83
CA GLY A 321 16.19 -9.88 19.08
C GLY A 321 14.76 -9.47 18.76
N LYS A 322 14.51 -8.29 18.17
CA LYS A 322 13.19 -7.88 17.69
C LYS A 322 12.86 -8.64 16.41
N LYS A 323 11.95 -9.60 16.49
CA LYS A 323 11.66 -10.54 15.39
C LYS A 323 10.37 -10.26 14.66
N THR A 324 9.52 -9.38 15.20
CA THR A 324 8.24 -8.99 14.60
C THR A 324 8.16 -7.48 14.51
N GLU A 325 7.85 -6.98 13.33
CA GLU A 325 7.49 -5.59 13.10
C GLU A 325 5.98 -5.47 12.95
N ILE A 326 5.39 -4.55 13.70
CA ILE A 326 3.97 -4.24 13.60
C ILE A 326 3.82 -2.89 12.91
N LEU A 327 3.22 -2.88 11.73
CA LEU A 327 2.82 -1.64 11.07
C LEU A 327 1.50 -1.16 11.69
N VAL A 328 1.53 0.04 12.25
CA VAL A 328 0.41 0.65 12.98
C VAL A 328 -0.16 1.80 12.16
N ASN A 329 -1.46 1.86 12.01
CA ASN A 329 -2.16 3.04 11.52
C ASN A 329 -3.32 3.42 12.45
N PHE A 330 -3.75 4.70 12.40
CA PHE A 330 -4.89 5.25 13.13
C PHE A 330 -6.03 5.68 12.19
N GLN A 331 -5.89 5.42 10.89
CA GLN A 331 -6.86 5.82 9.88
C GLN A 331 -7.44 4.56 9.24
N PRO A 332 -8.71 4.20 9.45
CA PRO A 332 -9.32 3.00 8.88
C PRO A 332 -9.12 2.85 7.36
N LYS A 333 -9.01 3.96 6.65
CA LYS A 333 -8.70 3.97 5.20
C LYS A 333 -7.35 3.36 4.84
N LEU A 334 -6.41 3.26 5.79
CA LEU A 334 -5.09 2.70 5.57
C LEU A 334 -5.02 1.20 5.87
N HIS A 335 -6.15 0.54 6.18
CA HIS A 335 -6.19 -0.90 6.42
C HIS A 335 -5.52 -1.71 5.29
N TYR A 336 -5.90 -1.44 4.04
CA TYR A 336 -5.29 -2.17 2.90
C TYR A 336 -3.86 -1.73 2.58
N MET A 337 -3.40 -0.58 3.07
CA MET A 337 -1.96 -0.26 3.09
C MET A 337 -1.21 -1.25 3.99
N ASN A 338 -1.73 -1.54 5.17
CA ASN A 338 -1.18 -2.53 6.08
C ASN A 338 -1.17 -3.93 5.44
N GLU A 339 -2.27 -4.34 4.79
CA GLU A 339 -2.37 -5.64 4.13
C GLU A 339 -1.35 -5.80 2.98
N TRP A 340 -1.23 -4.76 2.15
CA TRP A 340 -0.25 -4.75 1.07
C TRP A 340 1.20 -4.74 1.60
N TRP A 341 1.50 -3.98 2.66
CA TRP A 341 2.80 -3.98 3.33
C TRP A 341 3.16 -5.36 3.89
N LYS A 342 2.21 -6.09 4.48
CA LYS A 342 2.43 -7.47 4.95
C LYS A 342 2.87 -8.38 3.81
N GLN A 343 2.21 -8.31 2.65
CA GLN A 343 2.62 -9.10 1.49
C GLN A 343 4.01 -8.66 1.00
N LEU A 344 4.26 -7.36 0.92
CA LEU A 344 5.53 -6.83 0.43
C LEU A 344 6.71 -7.39 1.24
N TYR A 345 6.63 -7.35 2.56
CA TYR A 345 7.69 -7.87 3.44
C TYR A 345 7.63 -9.39 3.60
N GLY A 346 6.46 -9.97 3.78
CA GLY A 346 6.30 -11.40 4.01
C GLY A 346 6.81 -12.27 2.85
N GLU A 347 6.58 -11.87 1.61
CA GLU A 347 7.13 -12.56 0.43
C GLU A 347 8.59 -12.19 0.13
N SER A 348 9.09 -11.09 0.68
CA SER A 348 10.47 -10.63 0.43
C SER A 348 11.46 -11.14 1.48
N GLU A 349 11.04 -11.26 2.71
CA GLU A 349 11.82 -11.79 3.84
C GLU A 349 11.48 -13.27 4.14
N GLY A 350 11.87 -13.79 5.29
CA GLY A 350 11.54 -15.16 5.69
C GLY A 350 12.31 -16.22 4.93
N LYS A 351 13.57 -15.99 4.58
CA LYS A 351 14.46 -16.92 3.88
C LYS A 351 15.60 -17.38 4.78
N ASP A 352 16.08 -18.61 4.59
CA ASP A 352 17.19 -19.20 5.35
C ASP A 352 16.98 -19.18 6.88
N GLY A 353 15.74 -19.31 7.33
CA GLY A 353 15.37 -19.22 8.76
C GLY A 353 15.58 -17.83 9.38
N LYS A 354 15.64 -16.77 8.57
CA LYS A 354 15.88 -15.39 8.96
C LYS A 354 14.77 -14.48 8.45
N GLY A 355 14.66 -13.30 9.05
CA GLY A 355 13.72 -12.26 8.64
C GLY A 355 12.86 -11.76 9.78
N ILE A 356 12.32 -10.57 9.61
CA ILE A 356 11.37 -9.94 10.53
C ILE A 356 9.97 -10.32 10.07
N PHE A 357 9.14 -10.87 10.99
CA PHE A 357 7.77 -11.19 10.68
C PHE A 357 6.92 -9.92 10.57
N PRO A 358 6.27 -9.66 9.43
CA PRO A 358 5.44 -8.47 9.25
C PRO A 358 4.04 -8.71 9.81
N ALA A 359 3.67 -7.96 10.84
CA ALA A 359 2.33 -7.88 11.36
C ALA A 359 1.75 -6.47 11.16
N ALA A 360 0.45 -6.31 11.29
CA ALA A 360 -0.19 -5.01 11.20
C ALA A 360 -1.38 -4.90 12.15
N VAL A 361 -1.69 -3.67 12.58
CA VAL A 361 -2.82 -3.36 13.45
C VAL A 361 -3.48 -2.05 13.04
N ASP A 362 -4.78 -1.97 13.28
CA ASP A 362 -5.58 -0.76 13.10
C ASP A 362 -5.94 -0.19 14.49
N PHE A 363 -5.18 0.80 14.94
CA PHE A 363 -5.49 1.49 16.19
C PHE A 363 -6.60 2.53 15.94
N THR A 364 -7.47 2.79 16.88
CA THR A 364 -7.53 2.35 18.31
C THR A 364 -8.17 0.99 18.53
N THR A 365 -8.86 0.41 17.55
CA THR A 365 -9.57 -0.87 17.67
C THR A 365 -8.67 -1.96 18.25
N ASP A 366 -7.49 -2.17 17.67
CA ASP A 366 -6.58 -3.22 18.12
C ASP A 366 -5.85 -2.92 19.44
N LEU A 367 -5.95 -1.72 19.99
CA LEU A 367 -5.53 -1.49 21.37
C LEU A 367 -6.44 -2.22 22.36
N HIS A 368 -7.71 -2.42 22.00
CA HIS A 368 -8.68 -3.16 22.82
C HIS A 368 -8.56 -4.68 22.66
N SER A 369 -7.80 -5.15 21.69
CA SER A 369 -7.57 -6.59 21.46
C SER A 369 -6.12 -7.01 21.75
N MET A 370 -5.13 -6.27 21.26
CA MET A 370 -3.71 -6.61 21.32
C MET A 370 -2.89 -5.71 22.26
N GLY A 371 -3.48 -4.62 22.77
CA GLY A 371 -2.78 -3.61 23.56
C GLY A 371 -2.08 -4.20 24.79
N GLN A 372 -2.70 -5.13 25.50
CA GLN A 372 -2.10 -5.80 26.66
C GLN A 372 -0.83 -6.56 26.27
N TRP A 373 -0.86 -7.32 25.17
CA TRP A 373 0.31 -8.09 24.72
C TRP A 373 1.44 -7.17 24.24
N ILE A 374 1.10 -6.13 23.49
CA ILE A 374 2.06 -5.12 23.04
C ILE A 374 2.73 -4.44 24.23
N GLN A 375 1.94 -4.10 25.28
CA GLN A 375 2.42 -3.41 26.47
C GLN A 375 3.31 -4.28 27.36
N GLU A 376 2.92 -5.53 27.63
CA GLU A 376 3.55 -6.38 28.66
C GLU A 376 4.00 -7.76 28.17
N GLY A 377 3.77 -8.13 26.91
CA GLY A 377 4.20 -9.39 26.33
C GLY A 377 5.72 -9.48 26.12
N GLU A 378 6.18 -10.52 25.45
CA GLU A 378 7.60 -10.68 25.10
C GLU A 378 8.14 -9.48 24.29
N ARG A 379 9.34 -9.03 24.65
CA ARG A 379 9.97 -7.86 24.01
C ARG A 379 10.58 -8.18 22.63
N THR A 380 9.91 -9.01 21.84
CA THR A 380 10.34 -9.44 20.49
C THR A 380 9.78 -8.58 19.36
N ILE A 381 8.88 -7.64 19.67
CA ILE A 381 8.24 -6.76 18.71
C ILE A 381 8.85 -5.36 18.69
N PHE A 382 8.66 -4.65 17.60
CA PHE A 382 8.75 -3.19 17.48
C PHE A 382 7.65 -2.69 16.56
N GLU A 383 7.33 -1.41 16.65
CA GLU A 383 6.26 -0.77 15.90
C GLU A 383 6.83 0.24 14.90
N THR A 384 6.25 0.25 13.69
CA THR A 384 6.39 1.32 12.70
C THR A 384 5.03 1.99 12.55
N VAL A 385 4.93 3.25 12.97
CA VAL A 385 3.65 3.98 13.04
C VAL A 385 3.50 4.89 11.83
N ILE A 386 2.40 4.74 11.12
CA ILE A 386 1.98 5.67 10.07
C ILE A 386 1.19 6.81 10.72
N SER A 387 1.75 8.02 10.70
CA SER A 387 1.07 9.22 11.19
C SER A 387 0.63 10.09 10.04
N VAL A 388 -0.65 10.44 10.00
CA VAL A 388 -1.23 11.40 9.05
C VAL A 388 -1.30 12.76 9.74
N GLU A 389 -0.36 13.66 9.44
CA GLU A 389 -0.26 14.96 10.08
C GLU A 389 -1.47 15.88 9.77
N THR A 390 -2.04 15.76 8.58
CA THR A 390 -3.16 16.59 8.15
C THR A 390 -4.26 15.71 7.56
N PRO A 391 -5.31 15.39 8.33
CA PRO A 391 -6.46 14.65 7.81
C PRO A 391 -7.27 15.52 6.84
N ASN A 392 -8.05 14.88 5.96
CA ASN A 392 -8.91 15.57 4.98
C ASN A 392 -10.00 16.41 5.62
N HIS A 393 -10.47 16.01 6.79
CA HIS A 393 -11.58 16.62 7.50
C HIS A 393 -11.24 16.77 8.98
N THR A 394 -11.71 17.86 9.57
CA THR A 394 -11.65 18.08 11.01
C THR A 394 -13.05 17.88 11.58
N VAL A 395 -13.15 17.05 12.60
CA VAL A 395 -14.37 16.88 13.39
C VAL A 395 -14.14 17.57 14.73
N LEU A 396 -15.03 18.52 15.07
CA LEU A 396 -15.02 19.16 16.37
C LEU A 396 -15.93 18.36 17.31
N PHE A 397 -15.45 18.12 18.51
CA PHE A 397 -16.25 17.49 19.55
C PHE A 397 -17.12 18.57 20.22
N PRO A 398 -18.44 18.35 20.34
CA PRO A 398 -19.32 19.31 21.01
C PRO A 398 -19.03 19.33 22.50
N HIS A 399 -19.19 20.51 23.11
CA HIS A 399 -19.19 20.63 24.57
C HIS A 399 -20.38 19.89 25.19
N ASP A 400 -20.14 19.17 26.26
CA ASP A 400 -21.19 18.55 27.08
C ASP A 400 -21.20 19.20 28.47
N ASP A 401 -22.28 19.91 28.79
CA ASP A 401 -22.41 20.65 30.03
C ASP A 401 -22.30 19.73 31.28
N GLU A 402 -22.75 18.49 31.17
CA GLU A 402 -22.65 17.51 32.25
C GLU A 402 -21.28 16.86 32.35
N ASN A 403 -20.54 16.76 31.23
CA ASN A 403 -19.22 16.16 31.11
C ASN A 403 -19.08 14.79 31.82
N LEU A 404 -20.12 13.96 31.74
CA LEU A 404 -20.16 12.67 32.45
C LEU A 404 -19.08 11.69 31.96
N ASP A 405 -18.68 11.80 30.71
CA ASP A 405 -17.59 11.02 30.12
C ASP A 405 -16.19 11.62 30.38
N GLY A 406 -16.12 12.85 30.90
CA GLY A 406 -14.87 13.54 31.19
C GLY A 406 -14.08 13.98 29.95
N LEU A 407 -14.73 14.09 28.77
CA LEU A 407 -14.04 14.30 27.49
C LEU A 407 -14.02 15.77 27.00
N ASN A 408 -14.58 16.73 27.74
CA ASN A 408 -14.55 18.14 27.32
C ASN A 408 -13.13 18.70 27.11
N PHE A 409 -12.08 18.03 27.58
CA PHE A 409 -10.70 18.42 27.33
C PHE A 409 -10.25 18.19 25.86
N LEU A 410 -11.07 17.53 25.04
CA LEU A 410 -10.81 17.26 23.61
C LEU A 410 -11.43 18.29 22.67
N GLU A 411 -12.12 19.32 23.16
CA GLU A 411 -12.75 20.38 22.37
C GLU A 411 -11.77 21.19 21.56
#